data_f4e6ff014cd1102e39d5f1e4636c842f
#
_entry.id   f4e6ff014cd1102e39d5f1e4636c842f
#
_cell.length_a   1.000
_cell.length_b   1.000
_cell.length_c   1.000
_cell.angle_alpha   90.00
_cell.angle_beta   90.00
_cell.angle_gamma   90.00
#
_symmetry.space_group_name_H-M   'P 1'
#
loop_
_entity.id
_entity.type
_entity.pdbx_description
1 polymer ?
#
loop_
_entity_poly.entity_id
_entity_poly.type
_entity_poly.pdbx_seq_one_letter_code
_entity_poly.pdbx_strand_id
1 'polypeptide(L)'
;APLFHIGGLNVMTISAFQMGSPLVLLRHLDPRAVLEAIAEHKVTHMFGAPAMFLFMSQHPAFSETDLSSVDILIVGAAPCPASLIALYGERGISFCQGYGLTETSPFASFLGPQKCLEKLGSAGLPPVHTDVRIVDANNQPLGPQERGEICIKGPNIMKGYWNRPDATASAIDELGWFHSGDVGYLDEEGYLYICDR
;
A
#
# COMPACT_ATOMS: atom_id res chain seq x y z
N ALA A 1 1.11 -8.97 -8.13
CA ALA A 1 2.42 -8.37 -7.85
C ALA A 1 3.48 -9.48 -7.79
N PRO A 2 4.74 -9.23 -8.22
CA PRO A 2 5.79 -10.25 -8.20
C PRO A 2 6.23 -10.58 -6.76
N LEU A 3 6.52 -11.88 -6.50
CA LEU A 3 6.93 -12.33 -5.17
C LEU A 3 8.36 -11.92 -4.76
N PHE A 4 9.18 -11.49 -5.70
CA PHE A 4 10.50 -10.93 -5.39
C PHE A 4 10.44 -9.46 -4.92
N HIS A 5 9.28 -8.81 -5.03
CA HIS A 5 9.01 -7.47 -4.51
C HIS A 5 8.28 -7.57 -3.17
N ILE A 6 8.68 -6.72 -2.21
CA ILE A 6 8.15 -6.76 -0.85
C ILE A 6 6.61 -6.66 -0.80
N GLY A 7 6.00 -5.86 -1.67
CA GLY A 7 4.55 -5.75 -1.77
C GLY A 7 3.88 -7.07 -2.15
N GLY A 8 4.40 -7.79 -3.15
CA GLY A 8 3.87 -9.09 -3.54
C GLY A 8 4.07 -10.16 -2.48
N LEU A 9 5.20 -10.13 -1.78
CA LEU A 9 5.54 -11.13 -0.77
C LEU A 9 4.80 -10.88 0.55
N ASN A 10 4.91 -9.67 1.12
CA ASN A 10 4.49 -9.43 2.51
C ASN A 10 3.04 -8.95 2.65
N VAL A 11 2.46 -8.28 1.64
CA VAL A 11 1.08 -7.77 1.78
C VAL A 11 0.07 -8.90 1.91
N MET A 12 0.15 -9.90 1.03
CA MET A 12 -0.82 -11.00 1.00
C MET A 12 -0.20 -12.36 1.24
N THR A 13 0.95 -12.66 0.61
CA THR A 13 1.44 -14.04 0.52
C THR A 13 1.87 -14.59 1.87
N ILE A 14 2.73 -13.91 2.60
CA ILE A 14 3.19 -14.38 3.92
C ILE A 14 2.04 -14.42 4.92
N SER A 15 1.18 -13.41 4.94
CA SER A 15 0.01 -13.37 5.82
C SER A 15 -0.94 -14.54 5.55
N ALA A 16 -1.21 -14.85 4.27
CA ALA A 16 -2.03 -15.98 3.90
C ALA A 16 -1.41 -17.32 4.35
N PHE A 17 -0.10 -17.50 4.18
CA PHE A 17 0.61 -18.68 4.69
C PHE A 17 0.50 -18.84 6.21
N GLN A 18 0.70 -17.75 6.96
CA GLN A 18 0.59 -17.78 8.42
C GLN A 18 -0.81 -18.13 8.90
N MET A 19 -1.83 -17.71 8.16
CA MET A 19 -3.24 -17.97 8.48
C MET A 19 -3.76 -19.31 7.92
N GLY A 20 -2.95 -20.03 7.14
CA GLY A 20 -3.39 -21.25 6.44
C GLY A 20 -4.42 -20.99 5.33
N SER A 21 -4.44 -19.77 4.79
CA SER A 21 -5.37 -19.39 3.72
C SER A 21 -4.86 -19.84 2.36
N PRO A 22 -5.77 -20.24 1.43
CA PRO A 22 -5.38 -20.57 0.06
C PRO A 22 -4.80 -19.35 -0.67
N LEU A 23 -3.84 -19.62 -1.56
CA LEU A 23 -3.25 -18.64 -2.44
C LEU A 23 -3.41 -19.05 -3.89
N VAL A 24 -3.86 -18.12 -4.74
CA VAL A 24 -3.88 -18.26 -6.19
C VAL A 24 -2.70 -17.49 -6.77
N LEU A 25 -1.74 -18.21 -7.35
CA LEU A 25 -0.54 -17.64 -7.94
C LEU A 25 -0.57 -17.76 -9.46
N LEU A 26 -0.47 -16.64 -10.15
CA LEU A 26 -0.34 -16.56 -11.60
C LEU A 26 1.11 -16.25 -11.99
N ARG A 27 1.61 -16.88 -13.05
CA ARG A 27 3.01 -16.68 -13.51
C ARG A 27 3.28 -15.28 -14.04
N HIS A 28 2.27 -14.68 -14.67
CA HIS A 28 2.33 -13.32 -15.23
C HIS A 28 0.98 -12.63 -15.10
N LEU A 29 0.99 -11.32 -15.23
CA LEU A 29 -0.22 -10.53 -15.27
C LEU A 29 -0.87 -10.69 -16.65
N ASP A 30 -1.99 -11.40 -16.68
CA ASP A 30 -2.94 -11.41 -17.78
C ASP A 30 -4.30 -11.01 -17.19
N PRO A 31 -4.89 -9.88 -17.62
CA PRO A 31 -6.14 -9.38 -17.04
C PRO A 31 -7.29 -10.40 -17.09
N ARG A 32 -7.40 -11.15 -18.20
CA ARG A 32 -8.41 -12.19 -18.36
C ARG A 32 -8.20 -13.32 -17.37
N ALA A 33 -6.99 -13.87 -17.31
CA ALA A 33 -6.67 -14.95 -16.38
C ALA A 33 -6.87 -14.55 -14.92
N VAL A 34 -6.58 -13.28 -14.55
CA VAL A 34 -6.86 -12.77 -13.19
C VAL A 34 -8.36 -12.74 -12.91
N LEU A 35 -9.17 -12.22 -13.84
CA LEU A 35 -10.63 -12.17 -13.69
C LEU A 35 -11.24 -13.56 -13.59
N GLU A 36 -10.81 -14.49 -14.46
CA GLU A 36 -11.24 -15.90 -14.41
C GLU A 36 -10.87 -16.56 -13.08
N ALA A 37 -9.64 -16.35 -12.60
CA ALA A 37 -9.19 -16.89 -11.32
C ALA A 37 -9.98 -16.33 -10.12
N ILE A 38 -10.34 -15.04 -10.14
CA ILE A 38 -11.19 -14.44 -9.10
C ILE A 38 -12.56 -15.15 -9.05
N ALA A 39 -13.20 -15.31 -10.20
CA ALA A 39 -14.52 -15.94 -10.27
C ALA A 39 -14.47 -17.42 -9.91
N GLU A 40 -13.48 -18.17 -10.42
CA GLU A 40 -13.35 -19.63 -10.22
C GLU A 40 -13.01 -19.97 -8.76
N HIS A 41 -12.01 -19.27 -8.19
CA HIS A 41 -11.51 -19.58 -6.85
C HIS A 41 -12.16 -18.74 -5.75
N LYS A 42 -13.13 -17.89 -6.08
CA LYS A 42 -13.81 -16.99 -5.14
C LYS A 42 -12.81 -16.18 -4.31
N VAL A 43 -11.87 -15.54 -5.01
CA VAL A 43 -10.82 -14.72 -4.38
C VAL A 43 -11.47 -13.55 -3.63
N THR A 44 -11.08 -13.38 -2.38
CA THR A 44 -11.63 -12.33 -1.49
C THR A 44 -10.71 -11.10 -1.40
N HIS A 45 -9.41 -11.31 -1.52
CA HIS A 45 -8.41 -10.25 -1.33
C HIS A 45 -7.36 -10.29 -2.44
N MET A 46 -6.95 -9.14 -2.93
CA MET A 46 -5.87 -9.03 -3.92
C MET A 46 -5.06 -7.75 -3.67
N PHE A 47 -3.73 -7.85 -3.86
CA PHE A 47 -2.83 -6.69 -3.89
C PHE A 47 -2.29 -6.46 -5.29
N GLY A 48 -2.21 -5.20 -5.71
CA GLY A 48 -1.62 -4.82 -6.99
C GLY A 48 -1.26 -3.34 -7.10
N ALA A 49 -0.52 -3.01 -8.16
CA ALA A 49 -0.32 -1.63 -8.56
C ALA A 49 -1.57 -1.09 -9.30
N PRO A 50 -1.79 0.25 -9.32
CA PRO A 50 -2.94 0.84 -10.01
C PRO A 50 -3.10 0.39 -11.46
N ALA A 51 -2.00 0.26 -12.20
CA ALA A 51 -2.01 -0.20 -13.60
C ALA A 51 -2.59 -1.61 -13.77
N MET A 52 -2.37 -2.51 -12.80
CA MET A 52 -2.93 -3.86 -12.86
C MET A 52 -4.45 -3.83 -12.80
N PHE A 53 -5.01 -3.06 -11.88
CA PHE A 53 -6.45 -2.89 -11.74
C PHE A 53 -7.08 -2.13 -12.92
N LEU A 54 -6.35 -1.14 -13.45
CA LEU A 54 -6.78 -0.43 -14.66
C LEU A 54 -6.88 -1.39 -15.86
N PHE A 55 -5.87 -2.22 -16.11
CA PHE A 55 -5.90 -3.20 -17.20
C PHE A 55 -7.02 -4.22 -17.02
N MET A 56 -7.28 -4.66 -15.79
CA MET A 56 -8.42 -5.53 -15.50
C MET A 56 -9.74 -4.84 -15.83
N SER A 57 -9.93 -3.59 -15.42
CA SER A 57 -11.18 -2.83 -15.65
C SER A 57 -11.43 -2.50 -17.13
N GLN A 58 -10.39 -2.39 -17.93
CA GLN A 58 -10.46 -2.14 -19.37
C GLN A 58 -10.68 -3.42 -20.19
N HIS A 59 -10.52 -4.59 -19.61
CA HIS A 59 -10.70 -5.85 -20.32
C HIS A 59 -12.20 -6.14 -20.53
N PRO A 60 -12.62 -6.59 -21.74
CA PRO A 60 -14.05 -6.86 -22.04
C PRO A 60 -14.74 -7.80 -21.05
N ALA A 61 -14.03 -8.79 -20.54
CA ALA A 61 -14.56 -9.72 -19.53
C ALA A 61 -14.86 -9.06 -18.17
N PHE A 62 -14.36 -7.86 -17.88
CA PHE A 62 -14.55 -7.22 -16.58
C PHE A 62 -16.02 -7.02 -16.22
N SER A 63 -16.85 -6.61 -17.18
CA SER A 63 -18.29 -6.39 -16.96
C SER A 63 -19.06 -7.68 -16.71
N GLU A 64 -18.60 -8.80 -17.26
CA GLU A 64 -19.28 -10.11 -17.21
C GLU A 64 -18.77 -10.97 -16.05
N THR A 65 -17.57 -10.66 -15.50
CA THR A 65 -16.97 -11.46 -14.44
C THR A 65 -17.70 -11.24 -13.11
N ASP A 66 -18.01 -12.36 -12.43
CA ASP A 66 -18.51 -12.34 -11.05
C ASP A 66 -17.38 -11.95 -10.09
N LEU A 67 -17.41 -10.73 -9.58
CA LEU A 67 -16.48 -10.20 -8.57
C LEU A 67 -17.10 -10.14 -7.17
N SER A 68 -18.27 -10.74 -6.95
CA SER A 68 -19.02 -10.66 -5.69
C SER A 68 -18.29 -11.26 -4.48
N SER A 69 -17.32 -12.12 -4.73
CA SER A 69 -16.45 -12.68 -3.67
C SER A 69 -15.37 -11.72 -3.18
N VAL A 70 -15.08 -10.65 -3.95
CA VAL A 70 -13.99 -9.73 -3.61
C VAL A 70 -14.43 -8.76 -2.54
N ASP A 71 -13.84 -8.86 -1.35
CA ASP A 71 -14.07 -7.93 -0.24
C ASP A 71 -13.14 -6.72 -0.31
N ILE A 72 -11.85 -6.97 -0.53
CA ILE A 72 -10.81 -5.94 -0.45
C ILE A 72 -9.82 -6.07 -1.61
N LEU A 73 -9.65 -4.99 -2.35
CA LEU A 73 -8.50 -4.78 -3.22
C LEU A 73 -7.56 -3.78 -2.57
N ILE A 74 -6.28 -4.14 -2.46
CA ILE A 74 -5.26 -3.26 -1.92
C ILE A 74 -4.41 -2.74 -3.05
N VAL A 75 -4.34 -1.43 -3.18
CA VAL A 75 -3.49 -0.75 -4.17
C VAL A 75 -2.32 -0.06 -3.49
N GLY A 76 -1.16 -0.16 -4.09
CA GLY A 76 0.06 0.49 -3.59
C GLY A 76 1.13 0.62 -4.68
N ALA A 77 2.32 1.05 -4.28
CA ALA A 77 3.49 1.27 -5.13
C ALA A 77 3.39 2.48 -6.10
N ALA A 78 2.23 3.11 -6.25
CA ALA A 78 2.03 4.34 -7.02
C ALA A 78 0.73 5.04 -6.60
N PRO A 79 0.60 6.35 -6.87
CA PRO A 79 -0.66 7.06 -6.65
C PRO A 79 -1.82 6.41 -7.42
N CYS A 80 -2.97 6.24 -6.76
CA CYS A 80 -4.14 5.65 -7.36
C CYS A 80 -5.14 6.73 -7.80
N PRO A 81 -5.58 6.77 -9.08
CA PRO A 81 -6.61 7.70 -9.53
C PRO A 81 -7.94 7.48 -8.79
N ALA A 82 -8.57 8.56 -8.34
CA ALA A 82 -9.88 8.50 -7.67
C ALA A 82 -10.96 7.84 -8.53
N SER A 83 -10.90 8.03 -9.86
CA SER A 83 -11.80 7.38 -10.81
C SER A 83 -11.70 5.85 -10.80
N LEU A 84 -10.51 5.31 -10.57
CA LEU A 84 -10.31 3.86 -10.46
C LEU A 84 -10.90 3.33 -9.15
N ILE A 85 -10.73 4.06 -8.06
CA ILE A 85 -11.34 3.73 -6.75
C ILE A 85 -12.87 3.73 -6.87
N ALA A 86 -13.45 4.76 -7.49
CA ALA A 86 -14.89 4.87 -7.71
C ALA A 86 -15.43 3.71 -8.53
N LEU A 87 -14.75 3.36 -9.64
CA LEU A 87 -15.16 2.28 -10.54
C LEU A 87 -15.32 0.93 -9.82
N TYR A 88 -14.36 0.58 -8.94
CA TYR A 88 -14.46 -0.65 -8.18
C TYR A 88 -15.47 -0.52 -7.02
N GLY A 89 -15.60 0.67 -6.45
CA GLY A 89 -16.61 0.99 -5.43
C GLY A 89 -18.04 0.81 -5.95
N GLU A 90 -18.33 1.16 -7.21
CA GLU A 90 -19.61 0.92 -7.88
C GLU A 90 -19.96 -0.58 -7.98
N ARG A 91 -18.97 -1.45 -7.92
CA ARG A 91 -19.11 -2.90 -7.86
C ARG A 91 -19.20 -3.46 -6.43
N GLY A 92 -19.29 -2.59 -5.42
CA GLY A 92 -19.34 -2.97 -4.00
C GLY A 92 -18.00 -3.41 -3.42
N ILE A 93 -16.87 -3.18 -4.11
CA ILE A 93 -15.55 -3.63 -3.70
C ILE A 93 -14.84 -2.51 -2.94
N SER A 94 -14.33 -2.81 -1.74
CA SER A 94 -13.47 -1.90 -0.99
C SER A 94 -12.10 -1.79 -1.64
N PHE A 95 -11.78 -0.59 -2.16
CA PHE A 95 -10.51 -0.33 -2.84
C PHE A 95 -9.58 0.46 -1.91
N CYS A 96 -8.76 -0.26 -1.16
CA CYS A 96 -7.91 0.27 -0.10
C CYS A 96 -6.55 0.71 -0.62
N GLN A 97 -5.95 1.71 0.01
CA GLN A 97 -4.64 2.22 -0.37
C GLN A 97 -3.60 1.92 0.70
N GLY A 98 -2.39 1.55 0.28
CA GLY A 98 -1.26 1.34 1.16
C GLY A 98 -0.02 2.07 0.67
N TYR A 99 0.69 2.70 1.60
CA TYR A 99 2.00 3.31 1.37
C TYR A 99 3.06 2.61 2.18
N GLY A 100 4.22 2.50 1.58
CA GLY A 100 5.42 2.01 2.23
C GLY A 100 6.51 1.63 1.24
N LEU A 101 7.60 1.13 1.78
CA LEU A 101 8.84 0.84 1.09
C LEU A 101 9.31 -0.57 1.45
N THR A 102 10.33 -1.06 0.77
CA THR A 102 11.02 -2.29 1.18
C THR A 102 11.55 -2.16 2.62
N GLU A 103 12.04 -0.99 2.94
CA GLU A 103 12.59 -0.61 4.23
C GLU A 103 11.56 -0.60 5.37
N THR A 104 10.25 -0.58 5.05
CA THR A 104 9.13 -0.57 6.02
C THR A 104 8.32 -1.87 6.06
N SER A 105 8.72 -2.92 5.36
CA SER A 105 8.28 -4.35 5.41
C SER A 105 6.80 -4.69 5.14
N PRO A 106 6.04 -4.15 4.23
CA PRO A 106 6.15 -2.97 3.40
C PRO A 106 5.44 -1.74 3.94
N PHE A 107 4.43 -1.88 4.84
CA PHE A 107 3.50 -0.80 5.18
C PHE A 107 4.06 0.21 6.18
N ALA A 108 4.03 1.49 5.79
CA ALA A 108 4.14 2.64 6.68
C ALA A 108 2.76 3.23 7.01
N SER A 109 1.80 3.12 6.08
CA SER A 109 0.39 3.47 6.33
C SER A 109 -0.57 2.64 5.48
N PHE A 110 -1.83 2.59 5.92
CA PHE A 110 -2.90 1.86 5.24
C PHE A 110 -4.24 2.56 5.39
N LEU A 111 -4.91 2.83 4.27
CA LEU A 111 -6.27 3.34 4.22
C LEU A 111 -7.23 2.16 4.07
N GLY A 112 -7.84 1.78 5.17
CA GLY A 112 -8.75 0.63 5.25
C GLY A 112 -10.12 0.88 4.64
N PRO A 113 -10.96 -0.19 4.53
CA PRO A 113 -12.24 -0.17 3.83
C PRO A 113 -13.24 0.84 4.41
N GLN A 114 -13.19 1.12 5.71
CA GLN A 114 -14.13 2.03 6.39
C GLN A 114 -14.00 3.48 5.92
N LYS A 115 -12.82 3.88 5.40
CA LYS A 115 -12.49 5.26 5.04
C LYS A 115 -12.00 5.42 3.61
N CYS A 116 -11.95 4.35 2.81
CA CYS A 116 -11.36 4.38 1.47
C CYS A 116 -12.07 5.35 0.49
N LEU A 117 -13.37 5.59 0.67
CA LEU A 117 -14.14 6.54 -0.13
C LEU A 117 -14.19 7.94 0.51
N GLU A 118 -14.13 8.03 1.83
CA GLU A 118 -14.21 9.31 2.56
C GLU A 118 -12.86 10.08 2.51
N LYS A 119 -11.75 9.36 2.62
CA LYS A 119 -10.39 9.93 2.64
C LYS A 119 -9.66 9.71 1.31
N LEU A 120 -10.33 10.02 0.20
CA LEU A 120 -9.75 9.89 -1.15
C LEU A 120 -8.41 10.63 -1.27
N GLY A 121 -7.41 9.96 -1.83
CA GLY A 121 -6.06 10.49 -1.98
C GLY A 121 -5.14 10.31 -0.76
N SER A 122 -5.68 9.90 0.39
CA SER A 122 -4.87 9.54 1.55
C SER A 122 -4.24 8.15 1.40
N ALA A 123 -3.05 7.99 1.92
CA ALA A 123 -2.39 6.71 2.11
C ALA A 123 -2.79 6.00 3.42
N GLY A 124 -3.65 6.63 4.24
CA GLY A 124 -4.21 6.07 5.45
C GLY A 124 -3.47 6.39 6.74
N LEU A 125 -3.70 5.58 7.75
CA LEU A 125 -3.11 5.67 9.08
C LEU A 125 -1.94 4.68 9.22
N PRO A 126 -0.96 4.97 10.10
CA PRO A 126 0.07 3.99 10.44
C PRO A 126 -0.52 2.70 11.01
N PRO A 127 0.03 1.52 10.68
CA PRO A 127 -0.39 0.29 11.32
C PRO A 127 0.05 0.24 12.79
N VAL A 128 -0.50 -0.72 13.53
CA VAL A 128 -0.17 -0.93 14.95
C VAL A 128 1.34 -1.06 15.15
N HIS A 129 1.88 -0.37 16.17
CA HIS A 129 3.31 -0.29 16.50
C HIS A 129 4.19 0.47 15.50
N THR A 130 3.59 1.18 14.55
CA THR A 130 4.31 2.04 13.60
C THR A 130 3.93 3.49 13.86
N ASP A 131 4.93 4.36 13.98
CA ASP A 131 4.74 5.80 14.09
C ASP A 131 5.16 6.47 12.78
N VAL A 132 4.41 7.48 12.38
CA VAL A 132 4.73 8.36 11.25
C VAL A 132 4.76 9.80 11.75
N ARG A 133 5.78 10.54 11.36
CA ARG A 133 5.86 11.99 11.57
C ARG A 133 6.31 12.68 10.30
N ILE A 134 5.95 13.95 10.19
CA ILE A 134 6.44 14.84 9.14
C ILE A 134 7.49 15.76 9.74
N VAL A 135 8.61 15.96 9.07
CA VAL A 135 9.70 16.82 9.56
C VAL A 135 10.11 17.85 8.52
N ASP A 136 10.62 18.98 9.01
CA ASP A 136 11.25 20.01 8.18
C ASP A 136 12.72 19.64 7.82
N ALA A 137 13.40 20.54 7.10
CA ALA A 137 14.79 20.36 6.70
C ALA A 137 15.79 20.31 7.88
N ASN A 138 15.37 20.70 9.08
CA ASN A 138 16.16 20.65 10.31
C ASN A 138 15.76 19.46 11.21
N ASN A 139 15.02 18.49 10.67
CA ASN A 139 14.49 17.32 11.38
C ASN A 139 13.55 17.68 12.56
N GLN A 140 12.90 18.87 12.49
CA GLN A 140 11.91 19.26 13.50
C GLN A 140 10.52 18.81 13.07
N PRO A 141 9.74 18.17 13.99
CA PRO A 141 8.37 17.76 13.71
C PRO A 141 7.48 18.93 13.29
N LEU A 142 6.71 18.71 12.23
CA LEU A 142 5.72 19.65 11.70
C LEU A 142 4.33 19.31 12.19
N GLY A 143 3.44 20.30 12.22
CA GLY A 143 2.05 20.17 12.56
C GLY A 143 1.17 19.60 11.44
N PRO A 144 -0.14 19.38 11.70
CA PRO A 144 -1.08 18.95 10.68
C PRO A 144 -1.10 19.94 9.49
N GLN A 145 -1.30 19.40 8.26
CA GLN A 145 -1.34 20.11 6.98
C GLN A 145 0.00 20.73 6.54
N GLU A 146 1.04 20.68 7.36
CA GLU A 146 2.38 21.16 6.98
C GLU A 146 3.13 20.05 6.21
N ARG A 147 3.77 20.44 5.10
CA ARG A 147 4.48 19.52 4.20
C ARG A 147 5.94 19.40 4.59
N GLY A 148 6.43 18.19 4.65
CA GLY A 148 7.83 17.88 4.93
C GLY A 148 8.17 16.43 4.61
N GLU A 149 9.34 15.98 5.01
CA GLU A 149 9.77 14.61 4.83
C GLU A 149 8.98 13.67 5.74
N ILE A 150 8.55 12.53 5.16
CA ILE A 150 7.87 11.46 5.90
C ILE A 150 8.92 10.60 6.59
N CYS A 151 8.91 10.60 7.92
CA CYS A 151 9.74 9.73 8.74
C CYS A 151 8.90 8.66 9.43
N ILE A 152 9.43 7.43 9.44
CA ILE A 152 8.71 6.26 9.95
C ILE A 152 9.53 5.58 11.04
N LYS A 153 8.88 5.11 12.11
CA LYS A 153 9.52 4.38 13.18
C LYS A 153 8.64 3.21 13.62
N GLY A 154 9.25 2.05 13.82
CA GLY A 154 8.53 0.87 14.30
C GLY A 154 9.34 -0.43 14.12
N PRO A 155 8.84 -1.54 14.62
CA PRO A 155 9.50 -2.85 14.48
C PRO A 155 9.51 -3.36 13.03
N ASN A 156 8.73 -2.76 12.14
CA ASN A 156 8.68 -3.04 10.71
C ASN A 156 9.83 -2.38 9.92
N ILE A 157 10.58 -1.46 10.54
CA ILE A 157 11.73 -0.83 9.87
C ILE A 157 12.87 -1.84 9.73
N MET A 158 13.51 -1.83 8.55
CA MET A 158 14.69 -2.65 8.27
C MET A 158 15.80 -2.42 9.30
N LYS A 159 16.66 -3.41 9.50
CA LYS A 159 17.86 -3.27 10.34
C LYS A 159 18.96 -2.44 9.70
N GLY A 160 18.91 -2.31 8.38
CA GLY A 160 19.87 -1.54 7.58
C GLY A 160 20.09 -2.14 6.21
N TYR A 161 20.86 -1.43 5.38
CA TYR A 161 21.30 -1.90 4.06
C TYR A 161 22.50 -2.85 4.21
N TRP A 162 22.43 -4.00 3.54
CA TRP A 162 23.48 -5.01 3.60
C TRP A 162 24.84 -4.46 3.14
N ASN A 163 25.87 -4.62 4.01
CA ASN A 163 27.23 -4.11 3.80
C ASN A 163 27.31 -2.59 3.45
N ARG A 164 26.32 -1.81 3.88
CA ARG A 164 26.28 -0.36 3.65
C ARG A 164 25.96 0.39 4.94
N PRO A 165 26.89 0.41 5.92
CA PRO A 165 26.69 1.13 7.18
C PRO A 165 26.53 2.64 6.98
N ASP A 166 27.22 3.22 6.01
CA ASP A 166 27.11 4.61 5.59
C ASP A 166 25.69 4.99 5.14
N ALA A 167 25.13 4.21 4.21
CA ALA A 167 23.77 4.40 3.72
C ALA A 167 22.72 4.15 4.83
N THR A 168 22.99 3.17 5.70
CA THR A 168 22.10 2.89 6.83
C THR A 168 22.05 4.06 7.81
N ALA A 169 23.22 4.62 8.19
CA ALA A 169 23.29 5.77 9.08
C ALA A 169 22.68 7.06 8.47
N SER A 170 22.69 7.17 7.15
CA SER A 170 22.01 8.27 6.45
C SER A 170 20.50 8.11 6.39
N ALA A 171 20.00 6.86 6.38
CA ALA A 171 18.57 6.58 6.24
C ALA A 171 17.85 6.40 7.59
N ILE A 172 18.56 6.00 8.65
CA ILE A 172 17.97 5.79 9.97
C ILE A 172 18.74 6.65 10.97
N ASP A 173 18.04 7.60 11.60
CA ASP A 173 18.64 8.51 12.57
C ASP A 173 18.95 7.81 13.91
N GLU A 174 19.67 8.49 14.80
CA GLU A 174 20.06 7.97 16.13
C GLU A 174 18.86 7.66 17.03
N LEU A 175 17.69 8.24 16.77
CA LEU A 175 16.46 7.97 17.48
C LEU A 175 15.65 6.81 16.87
N GLY A 176 16.14 6.21 15.77
CA GLY A 176 15.53 5.08 15.09
C GLY A 176 14.41 5.47 14.11
N TRP A 177 14.36 6.72 13.66
CA TRP A 177 13.46 7.16 12.60
C TRP A 177 14.09 6.90 11.23
N PHE A 178 13.35 6.21 10.38
CA PHE A 178 13.70 6.00 8.98
C PHE A 178 13.24 7.20 8.16
N HIS A 179 14.14 7.84 7.46
CA HIS A 179 13.92 8.94 6.53
C HIS A 179 13.59 8.38 5.15
N SER A 180 12.35 8.56 4.72
CA SER A 180 11.86 7.92 3.49
C SER A 180 12.33 8.58 2.21
N GLY A 181 12.68 9.86 2.26
CA GLY A 181 12.91 10.71 1.10
C GLY A 181 11.62 11.10 0.37
N ASP A 182 10.46 10.66 0.83
CA ASP A 182 9.17 11.04 0.29
C ASP A 182 8.62 12.26 1.06
N VAL A 183 7.90 13.15 0.35
CA VAL A 183 7.30 14.36 0.92
C VAL A 183 5.79 14.15 1.09
N GLY A 184 5.27 14.54 2.25
CA GLY A 184 3.85 14.43 2.55
C GLY A 184 3.42 15.33 3.70
N TYR A 185 2.18 15.14 4.14
CA TYR A 185 1.63 15.77 5.33
C TYR A 185 0.62 14.84 6.01
N LEU A 186 0.35 15.09 7.28
CA LEU A 186 -0.75 14.47 8.03
C LEU A 186 -1.92 15.46 8.09
N ASP A 187 -3.15 14.97 7.95
CA ASP A 187 -4.32 15.79 8.26
C ASP A 187 -4.57 15.88 9.78
N GLU A 188 -5.61 16.62 10.20
CA GLU A 188 -5.94 16.79 11.61
C GLU A 188 -6.34 15.49 12.33
N GLU A 189 -6.74 14.48 11.57
CA GLU A 189 -7.10 13.15 12.07
C GLU A 189 -5.91 12.17 11.99
N GLY A 190 -4.73 12.61 11.51
CA GLY A 190 -3.52 11.81 11.39
C GLY A 190 -3.42 10.97 10.11
N TYR A 191 -4.32 11.16 9.13
CA TYR A 191 -4.22 10.48 7.84
C TYR A 191 -3.08 11.06 7.01
N LEU A 192 -2.24 10.18 6.45
CA LEU A 192 -1.09 10.54 5.64
C LEU A 192 -1.49 10.81 4.18
N TYR A 193 -0.97 11.90 3.62
CA TYR A 193 -1.07 12.26 2.20
C TYR A 193 0.33 12.40 1.60
N ILE A 194 0.59 11.66 0.53
CA ILE A 194 1.87 11.71 -0.19
C ILE A 194 1.78 12.81 -1.26
N CYS A 195 2.76 13.71 -1.30
CA CYS A 195 2.79 14.83 -2.23
C CYS A 195 3.79 14.63 -3.37
N ASP A 196 4.99 14.12 -3.03
CA ASP A 196 6.11 14.00 -3.97
C ASP A 196 7.14 12.98 -3.45
N ARG A 197 8.17 12.73 -4.30
CA ARG A 197 9.31 11.88 -3.99
C ARG A 197 10.61 12.51 -4.46
#